data_ee1e968945b3b4be0930dcf05c81fca9
#
_entry.id   ee1e968945b3b4be0930dcf05c81fca9
#
_cell.length_a   1.000
_cell.length_b   1.000
_cell.length_c   1.000
_cell.angle_alpha   90.00
_cell.angle_beta   90.00
_cell.angle_gamma   90.00
#
_symmetry.space_group_name_H-M   'P 1'
#
loop_
_entity.id
_entity.type
_entity.pdbx_description
1 polymer ?
#
loop_
_entity_poly.entity_id
_entity_poly.type
_entity_poly.pdbx_seq_one_letter_code
_entity_poly.pdbx_strand_id
1 'polypeptide(L)'
;MKIKKILNNNAVLVGKDGKDFIWIGTGLGFKMKPGQAADETKIEKVFVLHKQSSDRLIQLLENIPIQYASLADDIISYGKERLAYRLSDSIYISLTDHLFNLIKLKKEGISINNRLSWEIRKFYPNEFSIGEYAIDLIEQKTAFELDEAEVSNIAMHFINAQINDNSEQMEDIQALTKKIKDILSLIRIHNRIAIDEDSLAFERFVTHLRFFFKRLENSSTHEDIGNSLLVHVVDKYPKAYETTRLIEDYLNTTLYDDEQLYLTLHVQKLIENK
;
A
#
# COMPACT_ATOMS: atom_id res chain seq x y z
N MET A 1 -15.75 31.77 1.51
CA MET A 1 -15.95 31.09 0.21
C MET A 1 -17.35 30.55 0.10
N LYS A 2 -17.85 30.25 -1.14
CA LYS A 2 -19.20 29.69 -1.32
C LYS A 2 -19.16 28.16 -1.38
N ILE A 3 -20.12 27.53 -0.70
CA ILE A 3 -20.30 26.07 -0.71
C ILE A 3 -20.84 25.66 -2.06
N LYS A 4 -20.16 24.74 -2.74
CA LYS A 4 -20.61 24.10 -3.99
C LYS A 4 -21.48 22.87 -3.70
N LYS A 5 -21.08 22.06 -2.73
CA LYS A 5 -21.77 20.83 -2.33
C LYS A 5 -21.56 20.58 -0.83
N ILE A 6 -22.56 20.04 -0.17
CA ILE A 6 -22.46 19.54 1.20
C ILE A 6 -22.19 18.04 1.10
N LEU A 7 -21.11 17.58 1.67
CA LEU A 7 -20.74 16.16 1.68
C LEU A 7 -21.37 15.46 2.89
N ASN A 8 -21.25 16.07 4.05
CA ASN A 8 -21.93 15.66 5.27
C ASN A 8 -22.01 16.84 6.25
N ASN A 9 -22.45 16.60 7.50
CA ASN A 9 -22.59 17.67 8.50
C ASN A 9 -21.27 18.40 8.85
N ASN A 10 -20.11 17.79 8.55
CA ASN A 10 -18.80 18.28 8.95
C ASN A 10 -17.85 18.54 7.75
N ALA A 11 -18.30 18.26 6.51
CA ALA A 11 -17.51 18.44 5.31
C ALA A 11 -18.30 19.11 4.20
N VAL A 12 -17.68 20.11 3.56
CA VAL A 12 -18.25 20.84 2.43
C VAL A 12 -17.24 20.98 1.29
N LEU A 13 -17.74 20.92 0.07
CA LEU A 13 -16.97 21.26 -1.13
C LEU A 13 -17.12 22.76 -1.40
N VAL A 14 -16.03 23.48 -1.49
CA VAL A 14 -15.99 24.91 -1.81
C VAL A 14 -15.10 25.17 -3.03
N GLY A 15 -15.40 26.23 -3.77
CA GLY A 15 -14.62 26.63 -4.94
C GLY A 15 -13.99 28.02 -4.73
N LYS A 16 -12.71 28.16 -5.13
CA LYS A 16 -11.98 29.43 -5.18
C LYS A 16 -11.02 29.41 -6.35
N ASP A 17 -11.04 30.48 -7.16
CA ASP A 17 -10.10 30.73 -8.25
C ASP A 17 -9.95 29.52 -9.22
N GLY A 18 -11.09 28.85 -9.53
CA GLY A 18 -11.12 27.69 -10.42
C GLY A 18 -10.61 26.38 -9.80
N LYS A 19 -10.25 26.38 -8.53
CA LYS A 19 -9.86 25.19 -7.76
C LYS A 19 -10.97 24.80 -6.80
N ASP A 20 -11.08 23.50 -6.57
CA ASP A 20 -12.01 22.92 -5.61
C ASP A 20 -11.28 22.49 -4.35
N PHE A 21 -11.91 22.71 -3.22
CA PHE A 21 -11.37 22.38 -1.89
C PHE A 21 -12.45 21.65 -1.10
N ILE A 22 -12.05 20.67 -0.34
CA ILE A 22 -12.90 20.10 0.72
C ILE A 22 -12.48 20.74 2.02
N TRP A 23 -13.41 21.41 2.65
CA TRP A 23 -13.26 21.96 3.99
C TRP A 23 -13.92 21.02 4.99
N ILE A 24 -13.19 20.72 6.03
CA ILE A 24 -13.60 19.85 7.13
C ILE A 24 -13.60 20.66 8.43
N GLY A 25 -14.64 20.48 9.21
CA GLY A 25 -14.76 21.07 10.54
C GLY A 25 -16.11 20.78 11.17
N THR A 26 -16.13 20.70 12.49
CA THR A 26 -17.33 20.32 13.24
C THR A 26 -18.52 21.22 12.94
N GLY A 27 -19.60 20.63 12.40
CA GLY A 27 -20.84 21.35 12.08
C GLY A 27 -20.73 22.28 10.87
N LEU A 28 -19.67 22.23 10.07
CA LEU A 28 -19.42 23.12 8.93
C LEU A 28 -20.49 23.00 7.84
N GLY A 29 -21.03 21.80 7.62
CA GLY A 29 -22.12 21.53 6.67
C GLY A 29 -23.51 21.48 7.31
N PHE A 30 -23.61 21.57 8.65
CA PHE A 30 -24.86 21.38 9.35
C PHE A 30 -25.85 22.53 9.05
N LYS A 31 -27.05 22.16 8.55
CA LYS A 31 -28.11 23.09 8.10
C LYS A 31 -27.70 24.10 7.02
N MET A 32 -26.56 23.89 6.37
CA MET A 32 -26.09 24.71 5.26
C MET A 32 -26.75 24.29 3.93
N LYS A 33 -26.70 25.18 2.94
CA LYS A 33 -27.15 24.91 1.56
C LYS A 33 -26.08 25.32 0.56
N PRO A 34 -26.00 24.64 -0.61
CA PRO A 34 -25.16 25.10 -1.71
C PRO A 34 -25.42 26.57 -2.04
N GLY A 35 -24.37 27.33 -2.33
CA GLY A 35 -24.42 28.76 -2.61
C GLY A 35 -24.23 29.68 -1.38
N GLN A 36 -24.39 29.16 -0.17
CA GLN A 36 -24.12 29.92 1.06
C GLN A 36 -22.63 30.09 1.31
N ALA A 37 -22.24 31.13 2.05
CA ALA A 37 -20.89 31.31 2.53
C ALA A 37 -20.57 30.27 3.63
N ALA A 38 -19.47 29.58 3.49
CA ALA A 38 -18.99 28.68 4.53
C ALA A 38 -18.37 29.49 5.69
N ASP A 39 -18.59 29.02 6.92
CA ASP A 39 -18.02 29.62 8.12
C ASP A 39 -16.53 29.23 8.23
N GLU A 40 -15.65 30.17 7.89
CA GLU A 40 -14.21 29.94 7.86
C GLU A 40 -13.64 29.72 9.28
N THR A 41 -14.34 30.13 10.35
CA THR A 41 -13.88 29.94 11.73
C THR A 41 -14.00 28.51 12.22
N LYS A 42 -14.81 27.70 11.51
CA LYS A 42 -15.02 26.26 11.82
C LYS A 42 -14.11 25.32 11.05
N ILE A 43 -13.21 25.87 10.22
CA ILE A 43 -12.33 25.04 9.41
C ILE A 43 -11.27 24.43 10.33
N GLU A 44 -11.26 23.10 10.39
CA GLU A 44 -10.23 22.32 11.07
C GLU A 44 -9.16 21.85 10.06
N LYS A 45 -9.60 21.43 8.85
CA LYS A 45 -8.71 20.94 7.77
C LYS A 45 -9.21 21.35 6.40
N VAL A 46 -8.24 21.48 5.46
CA VAL A 46 -8.50 21.83 4.05
C VAL A 46 -7.78 20.83 3.15
N PHE A 47 -8.53 20.17 2.27
CA PHE A 47 -7.97 19.34 1.20
C PHE A 47 -8.11 20.06 -0.15
N VAL A 48 -7.00 20.14 -0.88
CA VAL A 48 -6.98 20.65 -2.25
C VAL A 48 -7.34 19.50 -3.18
N LEU A 49 -8.37 19.67 -3.99
CA LEU A 49 -8.78 18.64 -4.93
C LEU A 49 -8.01 18.80 -6.26
N HIS A 50 -7.31 17.74 -6.65
CA HIS A 50 -6.73 17.59 -7.98
C HIS A 50 -7.70 16.82 -8.88
N LYS A 51 -7.86 17.24 -10.16
CA LYS A 51 -8.89 16.76 -11.09
C LYS A 51 -9.05 15.24 -11.25
N GLN A 52 -8.01 14.45 -10.99
CA GLN A 52 -8.05 12.99 -11.17
C GLN A 52 -8.60 12.21 -9.96
N SER A 53 -8.56 12.78 -8.75
CA SER A 53 -8.96 12.09 -7.51
C SER A 53 -10.24 12.64 -6.87
N SER A 54 -10.76 13.75 -7.41
CA SER A 54 -11.84 14.55 -6.80
C SER A 54 -13.11 13.76 -6.55
N ASP A 55 -13.62 13.07 -7.58
CA ASP A 55 -14.95 12.42 -7.49
C ASP A 55 -14.94 11.23 -6.51
N ARG A 56 -13.86 10.46 -6.49
CA ARG A 56 -13.71 9.32 -5.57
C ARG A 56 -13.61 9.78 -4.11
N LEU A 57 -12.82 10.84 -3.84
CA LEU A 57 -12.70 11.39 -2.49
C LEU A 57 -14.02 12.00 -2.01
N ILE A 58 -14.74 12.69 -2.89
CA ILE A 58 -16.08 13.22 -2.60
C ILE A 58 -17.05 12.10 -2.25
N GLN A 59 -17.14 11.05 -3.06
CA GLN A 59 -18.00 9.88 -2.80
C GLN A 59 -17.64 9.16 -1.50
N LEU A 60 -16.35 9.04 -1.21
CA LEU A 60 -15.88 8.44 0.04
C LEU A 60 -16.39 9.25 1.25
N LEU A 61 -16.19 10.56 1.24
CA LEU A 61 -16.55 11.45 2.33
C LEU A 61 -18.08 11.64 2.51
N GLU A 62 -18.88 11.31 1.49
CA GLU A 62 -20.33 11.24 1.63
C GLU A 62 -20.79 10.04 2.48
N ASN A 63 -20.02 8.94 2.47
CA ASN A 63 -20.39 7.66 3.07
C ASN A 63 -19.60 7.33 4.34
N ILE A 64 -18.42 7.90 4.52
CA ILE A 64 -17.53 7.61 5.65
C ILE A 64 -17.57 8.78 6.66
N PRO A 65 -17.74 8.50 7.96
CA PRO A 65 -17.66 9.53 9.00
C PRO A 65 -16.32 10.27 8.95
N ILE A 66 -16.38 11.59 9.05
CA ILE A 66 -15.25 12.49 8.85
C ILE A 66 -14.05 12.21 9.77
N GLN A 67 -14.30 11.67 10.94
CA GLN A 67 -13.26 11.31 11.91
C GLN A 67 -12.19 10.37 11.32
N TYR A 68 -12.58 9.48 10.39
CA TYR A 68 -11.63 8.58 9.74
C TYR A 68 -10.75 9.31 8.72
N ALA A 69 -11.30 10.28 7.99
CA ALA A 69 -10.51 11.12 7.10
C ALA A 69 -9.54 12.03 7.89
N SER A 70 -9.97 12.55 9.04
CA SER A 70 -9.10 13.31 9.93
C SER A 70 -7.97 12.45 10.50
N LEU A 71 -8.28 11.22 10.90
CA LEU A 71 -7.30 10.26 11.40
C LEU A 71 -6.29 9.86 10.31
N ALA A 72 -6.77 9.58 9.09
CA ALA A 72 -5.93 9.30 7.95
C ALA A 72 -4.97 10.47 7.64
N ASP A 73 -5.47 11.71 7.68
CA ASP A 73 -4.65 12.90 7.44
C ASP A 73 -3.56 13.09 8.51
N ASP A 74 -3.84 12.83 9.78
CA ASP A 74 -2.85 12.88 10.85
C ASP A 74 -1.72 11.86 10.57
N ILE A 75 -2.08 10.63 10.20
CA ILE A 75 -1.12 9.56 9.88
C ILE A 75 -0.32 9.90 8.60
N ILE A 76 -0.99 10.39 7.55
CA ILE A 76 -0.34 10.78 6.29
C ILE A 76 0.61 11.95 6.50
N SER A 77 0.23 12.93 7.30
CA SER A 77 1.07 14.09 7.62
C SER A 77 2.34 13.65 8.35
N TYR A 78 2.20 12.76 9.35
CA TYR A 78 3.34 12.16 10.04
C TYR A 78 4.28 11.41 9.08
N GLY A 79 3.70 10.65 8.13
CA GLY A 79 4.47 9.92 7.10
C GLY A 79 5.20 10.86 6.14
N LYS A 80 4.54 11.93 5.68
CA LYS A 80 5.15 12.94 4.78
C LYS A 80 6.39 13.62 5.36
N GLU A 81 6.46 13.78 6.68
CA GLU A 81 7.62 14.36 7.34
C GLU A 81 8.83 13.42 7.43
N ARG A 82 8.59 12.10 7.31
CA ARG A 82 9.61 11.05 7.53
C ARG A 82 10.07 10.34 6.26
N LEU A 83 9.23 10.36 5.23
CA LEU A 83 9.56 9.71 3.97
C LEU A 83 10.33 10.67 3.06
N ALA A 84 11.38 10.16 2.43
CA ALA A 84 12.21 10.94 1.50
C ALA A 84 11.56 11.09 0.10
N TYR A 85 10.37 10.50 -0.12
CA TYR A 85 9.66 10.53 -1.39
C TYR A 85 8.26 11.14 -1.23
N ARG A 86 7.67 11.54 -2.35
CA ARG A 86 6.33 12.12 -2.38
C ARG A 86 5.27 11.03 -2.40
N LEU A 87 4.15 11.30 -1.75
CA LEU A 87 2.98 10.43 -1.73
C LEU A 87 1.92 10.92 -2.72
N SER A 88 1.32 9.97 -3.44
CA SER A 88 0.13 10.21 -4.26
C SER A 88 -1.06 10.59 -3.38
N ASP A 89 -1.87 11.53 -3.84
CA ASP A 89 -3.11 11.92 -3.16
C ASP A 89 -4.12 10.76 -3.04
N SER A 90 -3.94 9.67 -3.80
CA SER A 90 -4.74 8.45 -3.67
C SER A 90 -4.65 7.81 -2.28
N ILE A 91 -3.56 8.08 -1.52
CA ILE A 91 -3.40 7.56 -0.15
C ILE A 91 -4.51 8.07 0.77
N TYR A 92 -4.99 9.29 0.59
CA TYR A 92 -6.10 9.83 1.40
C TYR A 92 -7.37 8.99 1.23
N ILE A 93 -7.63 8.52 0.01
CA ILE A 93 -8.78 7.66 -0.27
C ILE A 93 -8.56 6.26 0.32
N SER A 94 -7.45 5.63 -0.04
CA SER A 94 -7.19 4.24 0.34
C SER A 94 -7.01 4.05 1.83
N LEU A 95 -6.31 4.95 2.51
CA LEU A 95 -6.11 4.86 3.96
C LEU A 95 -7.40 5.20 4.74
N THR A 96 -8.17 6.22 4.31
CA THR A 96 -9.45 6.54 4.95
C THR A 96 -10.43 5.37 4.87
N ASP A 97 -10.54 4.74 3.69
CA ASP A 97 -11.39 3.55 3.50
C ASP A 97 -10.91 2.37 4.37
N HIS A 98 -9.59 2.14 4.39
CA HIS A 98 -9.01 1.10 5.24
C HIS A 98 -9.33 1.31 6.71
N LEU A 99 -9.09 2.50 7.25
CA LEU A 99 -9.35 2.81 8.67
C LEU A 99 -10.82 2.66 9.04
N PHE A 100 -11.72 3.06 8.16
CA PHE A 100 -13.17 2.88 8.38
C PHE A 100 -13.54 1.40 8.44
N ASN A 101 -13.07 0.61 7.46
CA ASN A 101 -13.35 -0.83 7.39
C ASN A 101 -12.67 -1.59 8.55
N LEU A 102 -11.43 -1.24 8.90
CA LEU A 102 -10.70 -1.81 10.04
C LEU A 102 -11.52 -1.70 11.35
N ILE A 103 -11.95 -0.47 11.68
CA ILE A 103 -12.72 -0.26 12.92
C ILE A 103 -14.10 -0.94 12.86
N LYS A 104 -14.71 -1.00 11.68
CA LYS A 104 -15.97 -1.73 11.50
C LYS A 104 -15.79 -3.23 11.75
N LEU A 105 -14.78 -3.85 11.13
CA LEU A 105 -14.47 -5.28 11.31
C LEU A 105 -14.09 -5.60 12.75
N LYS A 106 -13.31 -4.72 13.39
CA LYS A 106 -12.94 -4.88 14.80
C LYS A 106 -14.16 -4.86 15.73
N LYS A 107 -15.15 -4.00 15.45
CA LYS A 107 -16.44 -4.01 16.18
C LYS A 107 -17.23 -5.30 16.00
N GLU A 108 -17.07 -5.95 14.86
CA GLU A 108 -17.69 -7.25 14.54
C GLU A 108 -16.86 -8.44 15.06
N GLY A 109 -15.72 -8.20 15.73
CA GLY A 109 -14.82 -9.24 16.26
C GLY A 109 -14.01 -9.96 15.17
N ILE A 110 -13.89 -9.37 13.97
CA ILE A 110 -13.15 -9.93 12.84
C ILE A 110 -11.74 -9.34 12.82
N SER A 111 -10.73 -10.20 12.77
CA SER A 111 -9.31 -9.85 12.64
C SER A 111 -8.79 -10.30 11.27
N ILE A 112 -8.02 -9.43 10.61
CA ILE A 112 -7.38 -9.72 9.32
C ILE A 112 -5.90 -9.93 9.56
N ASN A 113 -5.38 -11.12 9.21
CA ASN A 113 -3.96 -11.42 9.28
C ASN A 113 -3.23 -10.91 8.02
N ASN A 114 -2.19 -10.12 8.21
CA ASN A 114 -1.22 -9.80 7.15
C ASN A 114 -0.02 -10.75 7.27
N ARG A 115 0.19 -11.56 6.24
CA ARG A 115 1.28 -12.55 6.21
C ARG A 115 2.60 -11.98 5.66
N LEU A 116 2.61 -10.69 5.28
CA LEU A 116 3.78 -9.97 4.76
C LEU A 116 4.45 -9.08 5.83
N SER A 117 4.07 -9.22 7.10
CA SER A 117 4.55 -8.33 8.17
C SER A 117 6.07 -8.36 8.32
N TRP A 118 6.69 -9.54 8.17
CA TRP A 118 8.13 -9.68 8.27
C TRP A 118 8.85 -8.98 7.12
N GLU A 119 8.38 -9.17 5.86
CA GLU A 119 8.96 -8.56 4.67
C GLU A 119 8.83 -7.03 4.71
N ILE A 120 7.66 -6.52 5.10
CA ILE A 120 7.44 -5.08 5.21
C ILE A 120 8.35 -4.48 6.28
N ARG A 121 8.44 -5.11 7.45
CA ARG A 121 9.33 -4.65 8.52
C ARG A 121 10.79 -4.61 8.10
N LYS A 122 11.25 -5.63 7.35
CA LYS A 122 12.64 -5.74 6.92
C LYS A 122 12.98 -4.77 5.78
N PHE A 123 12.12 -4.65 4.77
CA PHE A 123 12.45 -3.93 3.54
C PHE A 123 11.89 -2.51 3.48
N TYR A 124 10.94 -2.18 4.34
CA TYR A 124 10.28 -0.87 4.43
C TYR A 124 10.21 -0.39 5.88
N PRO A 125 11.37 -0.28 6.58
CA PRO A 125 11.40 0.05 8.00
C PRO A 125 10.79 1.44 8.30
N ASN A 126 10.91 2.39 7.38
CA ASN A 126 10.33 3.72 7.55
C ASN A 126 8.81 3.68 7.49
N GLU A 127 8.25 3.01 6.48
CA GLU A 127 6.81 2.83 6.33
C GLU A 127 6.24 1.95 7.45
N PHE A 128 6.99 0.93 7.88
CA PHE A 128 6.62 0.10 9.03
C PHE A 128 6.53 0.95 10.31
N SER A 129 7.50 1.83 10.57
CA SER A 129 7.48 2.73 11.74
C SER A 129 6.31 3.73 11.69
N ILE A 130 5.88 4.14 10.49
CA ILE A 130 4.65 4.94 10.31
C ILE A 130 3.42 4.10 10.67
N GLY A 131 3.41 2.83 10.31
CA GLY A 131 2.37 1.88 10.72
C GLY A 131 2.28 1.72 12.24
N GLU A 132 3.43 1.57 12.94
CA GLU A 132 3.48 1.51 14.40
C GLU A 132 2.89 2.78 15.04
N TYR A 133 3.33 3.96 14.59
CA TYR A 133 2.74 5.23 15.02
C TYR A 133 1.23 5.31 14.78
N ALA A 134 0.78 4.82 13.62
CA ALA A 134 -0.64 4.84 13.29
C ALA A 134 -1.48 3.97 14.22
N ILE A 135 -0.99 2.78 14.59
CA ILE A 135 -1.65 1.91 15.57
C ILE A 135 -1.80 2.64 16.90
N ASP A 136 -0.72 3.18 17.45
CA ASP A 136 -0.74 3.93 18.70
C ASP A 136 -1.77 5.07 18.66
N LEU A 137 -1.80 5.83 17.56
CA LEU A 137 -2.74 6.94 17.38
C LEU A 137 -4.19 6.48 17.29
N ILE A 138 -4.46 5.38 16.58
CA ILE A 138 -5.81 4.81 16.44
C ILE A 138 -6.30 4.29 17.77
N GLU A 139 -5.49 3.56 18.53
CA GLU A 139 -5.83 3.03 19.84
C GLU A 139 -6.16 4.14 20.83
N GLN A 140 -5.36 5.21 20.85
CA GLN A 140 -5.60 6.39 21.69
C GLN A 140 -6.94 7.08 21.36
N LYS A 141 -7.30 7.16 20.07
CA LYS A 141 -8.51 7.87 19.62
C LYS A 141 -9.77 7.01 19.61
N THR A 142 -9.64 5.68 19.56
CA THR A 142 -10.80 4.79 19.38
C THR A 142 -11.02 3.82 20.54
N ALA A 143 -10.06 3.65 21.45
CA ALA A 143 -10.04 2.67 22.52
C ALA A 143 -10.16 1.20 22.04
N PHE A 144 -9.82 0.91 20.79
CA PHE A 144 -9.71 -0.45 20.26
C PHE A 144 -8.25 -0.87 20.26
N GLU A 145 -7.96 -2.03 20.80
CA GLU A 145 -6.67 -2.70 20.62
C GLU A 145 -6.60 -3.31 19.21
N LEU A 146 -5.53 -3.01 18.49
CA LEU A 146 -5.32 -3.48 17.13
C LEU A 146 -4.26 -4.59 17.07
N ASP A 147 -4.37 -5.45 16.08
CA ASP A 147 -3.43 -6.54 15.87
C ASP A 147 -2.13 -5.99 15.23
N GLU A 148 -0.98 -6.55 15.58
CA GLU A 148 0.33 -6.17 15.00
C GLU A 148 0.34 -6.27 13.46
N ALA A 149 -0.50 -7.14 12.89
CA ALA A 149 -0.68 -7.24 11.44
C ALA A 149 -1.13 -5.93 10.78
N GLU A 150 -1.86 -5.08 11.52
CA GLU A 150 -2.36 -3.80 10.98
C GLU A 150 -1.25 -2.76 10.78
N VAL A 151 -0.15 -2.87 11.52
CA VAL A 151 1.08 -2.09 11.27
C VAL A 151 1.49 -2.22 9.81
N SER A 152 1.57 -3.47 9.34
CA SER A 152 1.96 -3.79 7.98
C SER A 152 0.89 -3.42 6.94
N ASN A 153 -0.39 -3.57 7.29
CA ASN A 153 -1.49 -3.15 6.42
C ASN A 153 -1.44 -1.64 6.17
N ILE A 154 -1.22 -0.84 7.20
CA ILE A 154 -1.08 0.61 7.07
C ILE A 154 0.18 0.98 6.31
N ALA A 155 1.33 0.37 6.61
CA ALA A 155 2.58 0.56 5.89
C ALA A 155 2.43 0.32 4.38
N MET A 156 1.65 -0.69 3.98
CA MET A 156 1.36 -0.98 2.57
C MET A 156 0.67 0.16 1.84
N HIS A 157 -0.18 0.96 2.51
CA HIS A 157 -0.79 2.14 1.88
C HIS A 157 0.27 3.19 1.52
N PHE A 158 1.30 3.39 2.35
CA PHE A 158 2.42 4.30 2.07
C PHE A 158 3.29 3.77 0.94
N ILE A 159 3.64 2.50 0.96
CA ILE A 159 4.42 1.85 -0.09
C ILE A 159 3.72 1.98 -1.46
N ASN A 160 2.41 1.71 -1.51
CA ASN A 160 1.63 1.78 -2.75
C ASN A 160 1.38 3.22 -3.23
N ALA A 161 1.45 4.20 -2.33
CA ALA A 161 1.23 5.62 -2.66
C ALA A 161 2.51 6.35 -3.06
N GLN A 162 3.66 5.68 -3.07
CA GLN A 162 4.93 6.29 -3.46
C GLN A 162 4.85 6.84 -4.89
N ILE A 163 5.09 8.15 -5.05
CA ILE A 163 5.30 8.77 -6.36
C ILE A 163 6.80 8.86 -6.57
N ASN A 164 7.26 8.30 -7.65
CA ASN A 164 8.59 8.55 -8.14
C ASN A 164 8.49 9.70 -9.17
N ASP A 165 9.20 10.80 -8.97
CA ASP A 165 9.09 12.05 -9.76
C ASP A 165 9.67 11.95 -11.21
N ASN A 166 10.11 10.77 -11.65
CA ASN A 166 10.69 10.59 -12.97
C ASN A 166 9.63 10.19 -14.00
N SER A 167 9.56 10.93 -15.08
CA SER A 167 8.69 10.71 -16.24
C SER A 167 8.96 9.38 -17.00
N GLU A 168 9.98 8.64 -16.61
CA GLU A 168 10.31 7.29 -17.07
C GLU A 168 9.32 6.22 -16.56
N GLN A 169 8.44 6.55 -15.62
CA GLN A 169 7.64 5.60 -14.84
C GLN A 169 6.48 4.93 -15.54
N MET A 170 5.90 5.51 -16.61
CA MET A 170 4.91 4.76 -17.38
C MET A 170 5.57 3.61 -18.15
N GLU A 171 6.81 3.80 -18.61
CA GLU A 171 7.64 2.75 -19.21
C GLU A 171 8.06 1.73 -18.15
N ASP A 172 8.39 2.17 -16.93
CA ASP A 172 8.78 1.30 -15.82
C ASP A 172 7.65 0.39 -15.33
N ILE A 173 6.41 0.90 -15.22
CA ILE A 173 5.25 0.07 -14.82
C ILE A 173 4.93 -0.97 -15.90
N GLN A 174 5.00 -0.58 -17.18
CA GLN A 174 4.79 -1.52 -18.29
C GLN A 174 5.91 -2.56 -18.35
N ALA A 175 7.17 -2.13 -18.20
CA ALA A 175 8.33 -3.00 -18.15
C ALA A 175 8.27 -3.96 -16.96
N LEU A 176 7.93 -3.47 -15.77
CA LEU A 176 7.75 -4.30 -14.57
C LEU A 176 6.63 -5.33 -14.75
N THR A 177 5.47 -4.90 -15.27
CA THR A 177 4.34 -5.80 -15.53
C THR A 177 4.73 -6.86 -16.56
N LYS A 178 5.50 -6.50 -17.58
CA LYS A 178 6.02 -7.44 -18.57
C LYS A 178 6.97 -8.43 -17.91
N LYS A 179 7.97 -7.97 -17.15
CA LYS A 179 8.91 -8.85 -16.43
C LYS A 179 8.20 -9.86 -15.53
N ILE A 180 7.18 -9.42 -14.78
CA ILE A 180 6.38 -10.31 -13.93
C ILE A 180 5.65 -11.37 -14.77
N LYS A 181 5.00 -10.97 -15.87
CA LYS A 181 4.32 -11.91 -16.78
C LYS A 181 5.29 -12.92 -17.41
N ASP A 182 6.45 -12.47 -17.81
CA ASP A 182 7.47 -13.32 -18.43
C ASP A 182 8.00 -14.35 -17.40
N ILE A 183 8.26 -13.93 -16.15
CA ILE A 183 8.65 -14.83 -15.05
C ILE A 183 7.54 -15.86 -14.76
N LEU A 184 6.29 -15.45 -14.66
CA LEU A 184 5.17 -16.36 -14.46
C LEU A 184 5.04 -17.37 -15.62
N SER A 185 5.24 -16.93 -16.86
CA SER A 185 5.23 -17.78 -18.03
C SER A 185 6.38 -18.79 -18.00
N LEU A 186 7.59 -18.35 -17.59
CA LEU A 186 8.74 -19.22 -17.40
C LEU A 186 8.46 -20.30 -16.36
N ILE A 187 7.89 -19.94 -15.20
CA ILE A 187 7.54 -20.89 -14.16
C ILE A 187 6.51 -21.91 -14.66
N ARG A 188 5.47 -21.46 -15.38
CA ARG A 188 4.44 -22.32 -15.96
C ARG A 188 5.01 -23.34 -16.94
N ILE A 189 5.84 -22.86 -17.87
CA ILE A 189 6.41 -23.69 -18.92
C ILE A 189 7.42 -24.70 -18.35
N HIS A 190 8.36 -24.22 -17.54
CA HIS A 190 9.42 -25.07 -17.00
C HIS A 190 8.85 -26.17 -16.08
N ASN A 191 7.89 -25.81 -15.22
CA ASN A 191 7.31 -26.76 -14.27
C ASN A 191 6.10 -27.52 -14.80
N ARG A 192 5.59 -27.17 -15.98
CA ARG A 192 4.39 -27.76 -16.60
C ARG A 192 3.18 -27.71 -15.66
N ILE A 193 2.94 -26.56 -15.08
CA ILE A 193 1.85 -26.30 -14.15
C ILE A 193 0.90 -25.22 -14.68
N ALA A 194 -0.37 -25.30 -14.28
CA ALA A 194 -1.28 -24.17 -14.28
C ALA A 194 -1.10 -23.42 -12.95
N ILE A 195 -0.91 -22.12 -13.00
CA ILE A 195 -0.87 -21.29 -11.79
C ILE A 195 -2.29 -20.77 -11.56
N ASP A 196 -2.82 -21.03 -10.37
CA ASP A 196 -4.07 -20.43 -9.91
C ASP A 196 -3.78 -18.97 -9.49
N GLU A 197 -4.27 -18.02 -10.32
CA GLU A 197 -4.06 -16.58 -10.10
C GLU A 197 -4.91 -16.03 -8.95
N ASP A 198 -5.92 -16.75 -8.48
CA ASP A 198 -6.72 -16.39 -7.31
C ASP A 198 -6.15 -16.97 -6.00
N SER A 199 -5.06 -17.73 -6.07
CA SER A 199 -4.43 -18.33 -4.91
C SER A 199 -3.59 -17.32 -4.10
N LEU A 200 -3.58 -17.50 -2.78
CA LEU A 200 -2.70 -16.73 -1.88
C LEU A 200 -1.22 -16.90 -2.21
N ALA A 201 -0.82 -18.04 -2.77
CA ALA A 201 0.56 -18.27 -3.18
C ALA A 201 0.93 -17.38 -4.36
N PHE A 202 0.02 -17.20 -5.32
CA PHE A 202 0.19 -16.29 -6.45
C PHE A 202 0.27 -14.83 -6.01
N GLU A 203 -0.67 -14.37 -5.20
CA GLU A 203 -0.66 -12.98 -4.70
C GLU A 203 0.65 -12.63 -3.98
N ARG A 204 1.12 -13.55 -3.12
CA ARG A 204 2.40 -13.39 -2.40
C ARG A 204 3.58 -13.37 -3.35
N PHE A 205 3.61 -14.26 -4.32
CA PHE A 205 4.69 -14.31 -5.29
C PHE A 205 4.77 -13.02 -6.11
N VAL A 206 3.65 -12.54 -6.64
CA VAL A 206 3.59 -11.28 -7.40
C VAL A 206 4.00 -10.09 -6.54
N THR A 207 3.53 -10.03 -5.29
CA THR A 207 3.92 -9.00 -4.35
C THR A 207 5.43 -9.06 -4.07
N HIS A 208 5.97 -10.27 -3.83
CA HIS A 208 7.40 -10.45 -3.63
C HIS A 208 8.22 -10.02 -4.85
N LEU A 209 7.81 -10.36 -6.07
CA LEU A 209 8.48 -9.92 -7.29
C LEU A 209 8.52 -8.39 -7.41
N ARG A 210 7.43 -7.69 -7.04
CA ARG A 210 7.42 -6.23 -7.04
C ARG A 210 8.47 -5.64 -6.10
N PHE A 211 8.58 -6.18 -4.89
CA PHE A 211 9.59 -5.77 -3.93
C PHE A 211 11.01 -6.13 -4.38
N PHE A 212 11.19 -7.32 -4.95
CA PHE A 212 12.44 -7.78 -5.52
C PHE A 212 12.94 -6.82 -6.61
N PHE A 213 12.11 -6.44 -7.57
CA PHE A 213 12.51 -5.50 -8.60
C PHE A 213 12.88 -4.13 -8.04
N LYS A 214 12.13 -3.65 -7.04
CA LYS A 214 12.45 -2.39 -6.38
C LYS A 214 13.81 -2.41 -5.65
N ARG A 215 14.19 -3.56 -5.08
CA ARG A 215 15.53 -3.73 -4.48
C ARG A 215 16.63 -3.74 -5.52
N LEU A 216 16.43 -4.42 -6.65
CA LEU A 216 17.40 -4.44 -7.75
C LEU A 216 17.68 -3.03 -8.27
N GLU A 217 16.68 -2.17 -8.35
CA GLU A 217 16.83 -0.77 -8.79
C GLU A 217 17.63 0.08 -7.78
N ASN A 218 17.45 -0.16 -6.49
CA ASN A 218 18.02 0.68 -5.43
C ASN A 218 19.44 0.30 -5.00
N SER A 219 20.08 -0.72 -5.61
CA SER A 219 21.44 -1.19 -5.29
C SER A 219 21.74 -1.27 -3.79
N SER A 220 20.74 -1.66 -2.97
CA SER A 220 20.89 -1.76 -1.52
C SER A 220 21.92 -2.82 -1.16
N THR A 221 22.88 -2.47 -0.31
CA THR A 221 23.87 -3.39 0.26
C THR A 221 23.16 -4.49 1.03
N HIS A 222 23.27 -5.72 0.56
CA HIS A 222 22.76 -6.90 1.24
C HIS A 222 23.79 -7.38 2.27
N GLU A 223 23.33 -7.65 3.48
CA GLU A 223 24.07 -8.47 4.42
C GLU A 223 23.94 -9.94 3.98
N ASP A 224 25.05 -10.60 3.79
CA ASP A 224 25.15 -12.02 3.43
C ASP A 224 24.56 -12.86 4.57
N ILE A 225 23.30 -13.26 4.45
CA ILE A 225 22.66 -14.17 5.42
C ILE A 225 23.16 -15.57 5.08
N GLY A 226 24.31 -15.87 5.64
CA GLY A 226 25.05 -17.13 5.59
C GLY A 226 24.50 -18.31 4.77
N ASN A 227 25.29 -18.74 3.88
CA ASN A 227 25.22 -19.82 2.87
C ASN A 227 24.53 -21.16 3.29
N SER A 228 24.30 -21.41 4.59
CA SER A 228 23.79 -22.70 5.07
C SER A 228 22.32 -22.95 4.78
N LEU A 229 21.47 -21.89 4.76
CA LEU A 229 20.04 -22.04 4.54
C LEU A 229 19.71 -22.24 3.07
N LEU A 230 20.39 -21.53 2.17
CA LEU A 230 20.24 -21.72 0.73
C LEU A 230 20.61 -23.16 0.34
N VAL A 231 21.75 -23.68 0.79
CA VAL A 231 22.18 -25.06 0.52
C VAL A 231 21.09 -26.06 0.93
N HIS A 232 20.51 -25.87 2.09
CA HIS A 232 19.43 -26.76 2.58
C HIS A 232 18.16 -26.70 1.71
N VAL A 233 17.81 -25.49 1.22
CA VAL A 233 16.64 -25.29 0.35
C VAL A 233 16.88 -25.84 -1.05
N VAL A 234 18.11 -25.71 -1.60
CA VAL A 234 18.51 -26.28 -2.87
C VAL A 234 18.40 -27.80 -2.85
N ASP A 235 18.90 -28.44 -1.79
CA ASP A 235 18.81 -29.89 -1.61
C ASP A 235 17.36 -30.39 -1.49
N LYS A 236 16.51 -29.61 -0.81
CA LYS A 236 15.12 -29.97 -0.56
C LYS A 236 14.20 -29.71 -1.74
N TYR A 237 14.46 -28.66 -2.50
CA TYR A 237 13.61 -28.18 -3.59
C TYR A 237 14.39 -27.93 -4.90
N PRO A 238 15.10 -28.95 -5.44
CA PRO A 238 16.02 -28.78 -6.56
C PRO A 238 15.30 -28.22 -7.81
N LYS A 239 14.08 -28.68 -8.09
CA LYS A 239 13.29 -28.22 -9.24
C LYS A 239 12.88 -26.75 -9.15
N ALA A 240 12.51 -26.26 -7.97
CA ALA A 240 12.22 -24.87 -7.76
C ALA A 240 13.48 -24.01 -7.87
N TYR A 241 14.61 -24.51 -7.39
CA TYR A 241 15.91 -23.84 -7.55
C TYR A 241 16.35 -23.75 -9.01
N GLU A 242 16.20 -24.82 -9.81
CA GLU A 242 16.43 -24.76 -11.26
C GLU A 242 15.59 -23.66 -11.91
N THR A 243 14.32 -23.54 -11.51
CA THR A 243 13.44 -22.47 -12.00
C THR A 243 13.97 -21.08 -11.57
N THR A 244 14.47 -20.94 -10.36
CA THR A 244 15.10 -19.69 -9.87
C THR A 244 16.32 -19.33 -10.69
N ARG A 245 17.15 -20.29 -11.06
CA ARG A 245 18.30 -20.06 -11.95
C ARG A 245 17.89 -19.59 -13.35
N LEU A 246 16.81 -20.13 -13.89
CA LEU A 246 16.26 -19.66 -15.17
C LEU A 246 15.71 -18.24 -15.07
N ILE A 247 15.13 -17.85 -13.93
CA ILE A 247 14.71 -16.47 -13.68
C ILE A 247 15.92 -15.54 -13.62
N GLU A 248 16.99 -15.94 -12.95
CA GLU A 248 18.25 -15.19 -12.89
C GLU A 248 18.84 -14.97 -14.28
N ASP A 249 18.91 -16.03 -15.09
CA ASP A 249 19.37 -15.96 -16.48
C ASP A 249 18.50 -15.01 -17.33
N TYR A 250 17.17 -15.10 -17.18
CA TYR A 250 16.22 -14.20 -17.87
C TYR A 250 16.44 -12.73 -17.50
N LEU A 251 16.73 -12.46 -16.23
CA LEU A 251 16.96 -11.10 -15.72
C LEU A 251 18.36 -10.58 -16.09
N ASN A 252 19.25 -11.45 -16.58
CA ASN A 252 20.65 -11.14 -16.89
C ASN A 252 21.36 -10.41 -15.73
N THR A 253 21.15 -10.89 -14.51
CA THR A 253 21.72 -10.35 -13.28
C THR A 253 22.09 -11.48 -12.34
N THR A 254 23.13 -11.30 -11.52
CA THR A 254 23.47 -12.25 -10.47
C THR A 254 22.67 -11.93 -9.22
N LEU A 255 21.92 -12.93 -8.74
CA LEU A 255 21.13 -12.82 -7.51
C LEU A 255 21.98 -13.16 -6.29
N TYR A 256 21.80 -12.43 -5.22
CA TYR A 256 22.38 -12.76 -3.92
C TYR A 256 21.72 -14.02 -3.33
N ASP A 257 22.42 -14.70 -2.43
CA ASP A 257 21.96 -15.97 -1.82
C ASP A 257 20.59 -15.85 -1.17
N ASP A 258 20.28 -14.74 -0.52
CA ASP A 258 18.99 -14.46 0.09
C ASP A 258 17.87 -14.30 -0.95
N GLU A 259 18.13 -13.66 -2.10
CA GLU A 259 17.18 -13.54 -3.19
C GLU A 259 16.92 -14.89 -3.87
N GLN A 260 17.96 -15.68 -4.09
CA GLN A 260 17.83 -17.04 -4.61
C GLN A 260 16.99 -17.91 -3.66
N LEU A 261 17.27 -17.82 -2.35
CA LEU A 261 16.52 -18.51 -1.32
C LEU A 261 15.03 -18.14 -1.37
N TYR A 262 14.72 -16.85 -1.36
CA TYR A 262 13.35 -16.35 -1.37
C TYR A 262 12.59 -16.77 -2.63
N LEU A 263 13.16 -16.55 -3.81
CA LEU A 263 12.55 -16.94 -5.07
C LEU A 263 12.31 -18.45 -5.12
N THR A 264 13.26 -19.25 -4.68
CA THR A 264 13.12 -20.72 -4.65
C THR A 264 11.94 -21.17 -3.77
N LEU A 265 11.80 -20.58 -2.58
CA LEU A 265 10.70 -20.91 -1.68
C LEU A 265 9.33 -20.48 -2.25
N HIS A 266 9.26 -19.31 -2.89
CA HIS A 266 8.03 -18.83 -3.51
C HIS A 266 7.65 -19.66 -4.75
N VAL A 267 8.62 -19.99 -5.60
CA VAL A 267 8.40 -20.89 -6.76
C VAL A 267 7.93 -22.25 -6.29
N GLN A 268 8.53 -22.81 -5.23
CA GLN A 268 8.07 -24.08 -4.66
C GLN A 268 6.62 -24.03 -4.21
N LYS A 269 6.19 -22.92 -3.56
CA LYS A 269 4.80 -22.74 -3.15
C LYS A 269 3.82 -22.72 -4.33
N LEU A 270 4.22 -22.13 -5.47
CA LEU A 270 3.41 -22.16 -6.68
C LEU A 270 3.34 -23.57 -7.30
N ILE A 271 4.43 -24.35 -7.19
CA ILE A 271 4.47 -25.73 -7.70
C ILE A 271 3.59 -26.67 -6.85
N GLU A 272 3.56 -26.45 -5.53
CA GLU A 272 2.78 -27.26 -4.58
C GLU A 272 1.27 -27.01 -4.65
N ASN A 273 0.85 -25.79 -4.99
CA ASN A 273 -0.56 -25.40 -5.12
C ASN A 273 -1.13 -25.83 -6.48
N LYS A 274 -1.24 -27.15 -6.67
CA LYS A 274 -1.91 -27.75 -7.84
C LYS A 274 -3.38 -27.95 -7.58
#